data_5ca4c3484e910d1d18308cfc5056006b
#
_entry.id   5ca4c3484e910d1d18308cfc5056006b
#
_cell.length_a   1.000
_cell.length_b   1.000
_cell.length_c   1.000
_cell.angle_alpha   90.00
_cell.angle_beta   90.00
_cell.angle_gamma   90.00
#
_symmetry.space_group_name_H-M   'P 1'
#
loop_
_entity.id
_entity.type
_entity.pdbx_description
1 polymer ?
#
loop_
_entity_poly.entity_id
_entity_poly.type
_entity_poly.pdbx_seq_one_letter_code
_entity_poly.pdbx_strand_id
1 'polypeptide(L)'
;MMSWRAVLILSAVALLVGGSPRVAVPQGAPARIRLGTLAPQGTSYHRILQEMGERWRAATNGQVQLTVYAGTMGSEAELVRRMRLGQLQAAALSGVGMTEIDRAVSALQEMPMVFRTLEEYEHVRARLEPVLAARLAERGFVALFWGDAGWIRIFTRRLAVRPDDFRSLKMFVTAGDNEQFDLMRSSGFTPVFLDWADALTGLQTGMIDAVPTIPYFALAMQFHSVASYMLEVNWMPLLGATLIGRRTWDGLSAETQAAL
;
A
#
# COMPACT_ATOMS: atom_id res chain seq x y z
N MET A 1 13.54 52.21 -85.82
CA MET A 1 14.80 51.81 -85.21
C MET A 1 14.57 51.75 -83.71
N MET A 2 14.08 50.69 -83.22
CA MET A 2 13.78 50.61 -81.80
C MET A 2 13.82 49.17 -81.36
N SER A 3 14.75 48.83 -80.52
CA SER A 3 15.04 47.50 -80.00
C SER A 3 14.14 47.17 -78.82
N TRP A 4 13.42 46.08 -78.90
CA TRP A 4 12.66 45.53 -77.78
C TRP A 4 13.53 44.58 -76.99
N ARG A 5 13.59 44.81 -75.69
CA ARG A 5 14.07 43.85 -74.75
C ARG A 5 12.91 43.47 -73.83
N ALA A 6 12.41 42.25 -73.96
CA ALA A 6 11.45 41.65 -73.10
C ALA A 6 12.15 41.13 -71.86
N VAL A 7 11.68 41.56 -70.68
CA VAL A 7 12.11 41.04 -69.34
C VAL A 7 11.06 40.07 -68.93
N LEU A 8 11.43 38.78 -68.85
CA LEU A 8 10.67 37.71 -68.20
C LEU A 8 10.87 37.78 -66.69
N ILE A 9 9.79 38.07 -65.92
CA ILE A 9 9.75 37.97 -64.51
C ILE A 9 9.22 36.56 -64.18
N LEU A 10 10.09 35.65 -63.69
CA LEU A 10 9.71 34.37 -63.06
C LEU A 10 9.24 34.64 -61.66
N SER A 11 7.96 34.47 -61.40
CA SER A 11 7.38 34.50 -60.06
C SER A 11 7.60 33.11 -59.36
N ALA A 12 8.54 33.04 -58.45
CA ALA A 12 8.71 31.88 -57.54
C ALA A 12 7.68 31.96 -56.44
N VAL A 13 6.64 31.13 -56.50
CA VAL A 13 5.69 30.92 -55.37
C VAL A 13 6.36 29.98 -54.37
N ALA A 14 6.88 30.53 -53.30
CA ALA A 14 7.35 29.75 -52.14
C ALA A 14 6.15 29.25 -51.35
N LEU A 15 5.87 27.94 -51.38
CA LEU A 15 4.94 27.26 -50.50
C LEU A 15 5.54 27.27 -49.09
N LEU A 16 5.12 28.19 -48.23
CA LEU A 16 5.31 28.15 -46.78
C LEU A 16 4.38 27.08 -46.23
N VAL A 17 4.93 25.87 -46.01
CA VAL A 17 4.31 24.85 -45.17
C VAL A 17 4.33 25.38 -43.75
N GLY A 18 3.22 25.99 -43.34
CA GLY A 18 3.00 26.48 -41.98
C GLY A 18 2.89 25.32 -41.01
N GLY A 19 4.02 24.90 -40.43
CA GLY A 19 4.02 24.10 -39.22
C GLY A 19 3.43 24.95 -38.08
N SER A 20 2.19 24.68 -37.71
CA SER A 20 1.59 25.32 -36.53
C SER A 20 2.50 25.05 -35.31
N PRO A 21 2.98 26.11 -34.65
CA PRO A 21 3.74 25.89 -33.41
C PRO A 21 2.80 25.16 -32.43
N ARG A 22 3.16 23.94 -32.01
CA ARG A 22 2.54 23.31 -30.86
C ARG A 22 2.79 24.25 -29.70
N VAL A 23 1.76 24.97 -29.29
CA VAL A 23 1.77 25.73 -28.04
C VAL A 23 2.02 24.71 -26.94
N ALA A 24 3.23 24.71 -26.41
CA ALA A 24 3.54 23.97 -25.19
C ALA A 24 2.65 24.54 -24.07
N VAL A 25 1.60 23.82 -23.70
CA VAL A 25 0.84 24.12 -22.49
C VAL A 25 1.85 24.13 -21.35
N PRO A 26 1.95 25.20 -20.53
CA PRO A 26 2.87 25.21 -19.41
C PRO A 26 2.50 24.04 -18.51
N GLN A 27 3.38 23.03 -18.44
CA GLN A 27 3.23 21.92 -17.51
C GLN A 27 3.31 22.52 -16.11
N GLY A 28 2.22 22.43 -15.34
CA GLY A 28 2.22 22.78 -13.92
C GLY A 28 3.31 22.00 -13.18
N ALA A 29 3.71 22.48 -12.01
CA ALA A 29 4.69 21.77 -11.20
C ALA A 29 4.25 20.31 -10.97
N PRO A 30 5.17 19.33 -11.04
CA PRO A 30 4.81 17.92 -10.91
C PRO A 30 4.12 17.65 -9.56
N ALA A 31 3.07 16.84 -9.59
CA ALA A 31 2.41 16.35 -8.38
C ALA A 31 3.35 15.40 -7.65
N ARG A 32 3.77 15.77 -6.45
CA ARG A 32 4.65 14.96 -5.61
C ARG A 32 3.80 14.12 -4.66
N ILE A 33 3.82 12.81 -4.85
CA ILE A 33 3.11 11.85 -4.01
C ILE A 33 4.13 11.18 -3.08
N ARG A 34 4.00 11.41 -1.79
CA ARG A 34 4.75 10.72 -0.74
C ARG A 34 3.89 9.56 -0.27
N LEU A 35 4.41 8.33 -0.39
CA LEU A 35 3.73 7.09 -0.01
C LEU A 35 4.46 6.46 1.17
N GLY A 36 3.74 6.20 2.27
CA GLY A 36 4.22 5.43 3.41
C GLY A 36 3.83 3.97 3.33
N THR A 37 4.68 3.07 3.83
CA THR A 37 4.38 1.64 3.95
C THR A 37 5.20 1.00 5.06
N LEU A 38 4.68 -0.08 5.68
CA LEU A 38 5.46 -0.93 6.59
C LEU A 38 6.36 -1.93 5.85
N ALA A 39 6.19 -2.11 4.54
CA ALA A 39 7.05 -3.00 3.77
C ALA A 39 8.54 -2.63 3.99
N PRO A 40 9.39 -3.56 4.47
CA PRO A 40 10.78 -3.25 4.75
C PRO A 40 11.55 -2.87 3.49
N GLN A 41 12.50 -1.97 3.65
CA GLN A 41 13.35 -1.53 2.55
C GLN A 41 14.08 -2.72 1.90
N GLY A 42 14.16 -2.73 0.56
CA GLY A 42 14.84 -3.78 -0.21
C GLY A 42 13.99 -5.03 -0.44
N THR A 43 12.79 -5.14 0.14
CA THR A 43 11.86 -6.25 -0.12
C THR A 43 11.22 -6.15 -1.51
N SER A 44 10.61 -7.24 -2.00
CA SER A 44 9.86 -7.21 -3.27
C SER A 44 8.70 -6.23 -3.24
N TYR A 45 7.97 -6.11 -2.14
CA TYR A 45 6.92 -5.11 -1.99
C TYR A 45 7.45 -3.68 -2.12
N HIS A 46 8.59 -3.38 -1.48
CA HIS A 46 9.22 -2.06 -1.63
C HIS A 46 9.61 -1.80 -3.10
N ARG A 47 10.21 -2.79 -3.77
CA ARG A 47 10.59 -2.65 -5.20
C ARG A 47 9.38 -2.47 -6.11
N ILE A 48 8.28 -3.21 -5.89
CA ILE A 48 7.02 -3.05 -6.65
C ILE A 48 6.48 -1.62 -6.54
N LEU A 49 6.49 -1.04 -5.33
CA LEU A 49 6.07 0.35 -5.13
C LEU A 49 7.00 1.35 -5.83
N GLN A 50 8.31 1.09 -5.87
CA GLN A 50 9.25 1.90 -6.64
C GLN A 50 9.00 1.80 -8.15
N GLU A 51 8.82 0.58 -8.68
CA GLU A 51 8.47 0.33 -10.08
C GLU A 51 7.13 1.00 -10.47
N MET A 52 6.15 0.97 -9.58
CA MET A 52 4.90 1.70 -9.74
C MET A 52 5.17 3.19 -9.93
N GLY A 53 6.03 3.78 -9.10
CA GLY A 53 6.42 5.19 -9.22
C GLY A 53 7.09 5.52 -10.56
N GLU A 54 7.96 4.64 -11.05
CA GLU A 54 8.60 4.80 -12.37
C GLU A 54 7.57 4.69 -13.51
N ARG A 55 6.62 3.77 -13.42
CA ARG A 55 5.52 3.63 -14.38
C ARG A 55 4.61 4.86 -14.37
N TRP A 56 4.26 5.38 -13.21
CA TRP A 56 3.47 6.62 -13.08
C TRP A 56 4.20 7.81 -13.70
N ARG A 57 5.50 7.95 -13.42
CA ARG A 57 6.32 9.00 -14.00
C ARG A 57 6.35 8.92 -15.53
N ALA A 58 6.53 7.72 -16.07
CA ALA A 58 6.54 7.49 -17.52
C ALA A 58 5.17 7.77 -18.16
N ALA A 59 4.07 7.22 -17.60
CA ALA A 59 2.72 7.36 -18.12
C ALA A 59 2.21 8.81 -18.08
N THR A 60 2.69 9.63 -17.13
CA THR A 60 2.27 11.02 -16.97
C THR A 60 3.27 12.04 -17.52
N ASN A 61 4.27 11.60 -18.32
CA ASN A 61 5.34 12.46 -18.82
C ASN A 61 6.03 13.28 -17.72
N GLY A 62 6.23 12.66 -16.54
CA GLY A 62 6.89 13.28 -15.38
C GLY A 62 5.99 14.18 -14.54
N GLN A 63 4.70 14.29 -14.84
CA GLN A 63 3.77 15.11 -14.07
C GLN A 63 3.44 14.51 -12.69
N VAL A 64 3.65 13.21 -12.50
CA VAL A 64 3.53 12.55 -11.18
C VAL A 64 4.89 11.99 -10.77
N GLN A 65 5.28 12.30 -9.55
CA GLN A 65 6.52 11.78 -8.94
C GLN A 65 6.18 11.12 -7.61
N LEU A 66 6.44 9.81 -7.50
CA LEU A 66 6.25 9.03 -6.28
C LEU A 66 7.55 8.95 -5.48
N THR A 67 7.47 9.18 -4.18
CA THR A 67 8.54 8.89 -3.22
C THR A 67 8.02 7.89 -2.20
N VAL A 68 8.67 6.73 -2.08
CA VAL A 68 8.28 5.65 -1.15
C VAL A 68 9.10 5.74 0.14
N TYR A 69 8.41 5.78 1.27
CA TYR A 69 8.97 5.72 2.62
C TYR A 69 8.71 4.33 3.21
N ALA A 70 9.69 3.46 3.11
CA ALA A 70 9.60 2.06 3.49
C ALA A 70 9.99 1.87 4.97
N GLY A 71 9.06 1.48 5.83
CA GLY A 71 9.29 1.11 7.23
C GLY A 71 9.77 2.24 8.17
N THR A 72 9.75 3.51 7.71
CA THR A 72 10.39 4.61 8.44
C THR A 72 9.44 5.67 8.99
N MET A 73 8.13 5.52 8.77
CA MET A 73 7.16 6.57 9.07
C MET A 73 6.24 6.24 10.26
N GLY A 74 6.59 5.23 11.06
CA GLY A 74 5.81 4.77 12.20
C GLY A 74 4.82 3.65 11.87
N SER A 75 3.85 3.42 12.75
CA SER A 75 2.79 2.42 12.57
C SER A 75 1.83 2.80 11.43
N GLU A 76 0.96 1.86 11.00
CA GLU A 76 -0.07 2.15 9.98
C GLU A 76 -1.08 3.19 10.47
N ALA A 77 -1.43 3.19 11.76
CA ALA A 77 -2.24 4.25 12.37
C ALA A 77 -1.59 5.64 12.19
N GLU A 78 -0.26 5.71 12.39
CA GLU A 78 0.49 6.95 12.16
C GLU A 78 0.51 7.34 10.67
N LEU A 79 0.62 6.36 9.75
CA LEU A 79 0.53 6.63 8.30
C LEU A 79 -0.83 7.25 7.94
N VAL A 80 -1.93 6.66 8.43
CA VAL A 80 -3.29 7.20 8.22
C VAL A 80 -3.43 8.61 8.80
N ARG A 81 -2.92 8.84 10.02
CA ARG A 81 -2.92 10.17 10.64
C ARG A 81 -2.16 11.19 9.79
N ARG A 82 -0.99 10.82 9.27
CA ARG A 82 -0.18 11.68 8.38
C ARG A 82 -0.87 11.96 7.05
N MET A 83 -1.63 11.01 6.51
CA MET A 83 -2.45 11.22 5.32
C MET A 83 -3.57 12.24 5.58
N ARG A 84 -4.27 12.13 6.72
CA ARG A 84 -5.30 13.10 7.13
C ARG A 84 -4.75 14.52 7.29
N LEU A 85 -3.50 14.64 7.76
CA LEU A 85 -2.79 15.92 7.90
C LEU A 85 -2.15 16.41 6.59
N GLY A 86 -2.22 15.65 5.49
CA GLY A 86 -1.60 15.98 4.21
C GLY A 86 -0.06 15.87 4.19
N GLN A 87 0.54 15.31 5.24
CA GLN A 87 1.97 15.04 5.31
C GLN A 87 2.39 13.87 4.42
N LEU A 88 1.51 12.88 4.23
CA LEU A 88 1.57 11.85 3.21
C LEU A 88 0.40 12.00 2.25
N GLN A 89 0.61 11.71 0.98
CA GLN A 89 -0.42 11.73 -0.04
C GLN A 89 -1.03 10.34 -0.26
N ALA A 90 -0.25 9.29 -0.01
CA ALA A 90 -0.65 7.90 -0.19
C ALA A 90 -0.06 7.00 0.90
N ALA A 91 -0.64 5.82 1.08
CA ALA A 91 -0.06 4.75 1.88
C ALA A 91 -0.45 3.38 1.31
N ALA A 92 0.48 2.41 1.39
CA ALA A 92 0.17 1.00 1.23
C ALA A 92 -0.05 0.41 2.63
N LEU A 93 -1.29 0.04 2.91
CA LEU A 93 -1.78 -0.36 4.22
C LEU A 93 -2.26 -1.82 4.20
N SER A 94 -2.13 -2.50 5.32
CA SER A 94 -2.83 -3.75 5.59
C SER A 94 -4.27 -3.51 6.05
N GLY A 95 -5.04 -4.59 6.26
CA GLY A 95 -6.36 -4.52 6.90
C GLY A 95 -6.33 -3.78 8.23
N VAL A 96 -5.28 -4.00 9.05
CA VAL A 96 -5.11 -3.31 10.34
C VAL A 96 -5.05 -1.80 10.15
N GLY A 97 -4.23 -1.32 9.21
CA GLY A 97 -4.16 0.12 8.93
C GLY A 97 -5.45 0.68 8.35
N MET A 98 -6.18 -0.09 7.56
CA MET A 98 -7.47 0.33 7.01
C MET A 98 -8.58 0.42 8.07
N THR A 99 -8.49 -0.34 9.17
CA THR A 99 -9.39 -0.22 10.34
C THR A 99 -9.39 1.20 10.90
N GLU A 100 -8.27 1.90 10.86
CA GLU A 100 -8.14 3.29 11.30
C GLU A 100 -8.96 4.27 10.44
N ILE A 101 -9.37 3.84 9.26
CA ILE A 101 -10.18 4.64 8.34
C ILE A 101 -11.65 4.25 8.48
N ASP A 102 -11.95 2.98 8.28
CA ASP A 102 -13.28 2.40 8.46
C ASP A 102 -13.15 0.89 8.76
N ARG A 103 -13.63 0.50 9.92
CA ARG A 103 -13.54 -0.85 10.44
C ARG A 103 -14.14 -1.93 9.52
N ALA A 104 -15.22 -1.62 8.82
CA ALA A 104 -15.84 -2.60 7.93
C ALA A 104 -14.94 -2.99 6.75
N VAL A 105 -13.92 -2.18 6.44
CA VAL A 105 -12.99 -2.47 5.33
C VAL A 105 -12.04 -3.62 5.66
N SER A 106 -11.69 -3.80 6.92
CA SER A 106 -10.83 -4.88 7.39
C SER A 106 -11.56 -6.19 7.70
N ALA A 107 -12.90 -6.21 7.67
CA ALA A 107 -13.71 -7.35 8.11
C ALA A 107 -13.31 -8.69 7.47
N LEU A 108 -12.86 -8.70 6.20
CA LEU A 108 -12.40 -9.92 5.54
C LEU A 108 -11.11 -10.50 6.16
N GLN A 109 -10.27 -9.66 6.75
CA GLN A 109 -9.07 -10.09 7.46
C GLN A 109 -9.37 -10.51 8.91
N GLU A 110 -10.48 -10.04 9.51
CA GLU A 110 -10.80 -10.27 10.91
C GLU A 110 -11.58 -11.57 11.17
N MET A 111 -11.78 -12.41 10.15
CA MET A 111 -12.48 -13.68 10.26
C MET A 111 -11.52 -14.88 10.18
N PRO A 112 -11.00 -15.38 11.32
CA PRO A 112 -10.06 -16.49 11.31
C PRO A 112 -10.69 -17.76 10.71
N MET A 113 -9.93 -18.46 9.84
CA MET A 113 -10.25 -19.76 9.26
C MET A 113 -11.56 -19.82 8.46
N VAL A 114 -12.15 -18.68 8.07
CA VAL A 114 -13.37 -18.63 7.24
C VAL A 114 -13.07 -19.03 5.80
N PHE A 115 -11.94 -18.60 5.27
CA PHE A 115 -11.49 -18.94 3.93
C PHE A 115 -10.59 -20.17 3.95
N ARG A 116 -10.80 -21.09 3.02
CA ARG A 116 -9.97 -22.30 2.85
C ARG A 116 -8.83 -22.08 1.88
N THR A 117 -9.08 -21.28 0.84
CA THR A 117 -8.10 -20.97 -0.22
C THR A 117 -8.06 -19.46 -0.48
N LEU A 118 -6.98 -19.00 -1.13
CA LEU A 118 -6.87 -17.60 -1.55
C LEU A 118 -7.86 -17.29 -2.67
N GLU A 119 -8.21 -18.26 -3.51
CA GLU A 119 -9.22 -18.09 -4.56
C GLU A 119 -10.62 -17.82 -3.99
N GLU A 120 -11.00 -18.50 -2.90
CA GLU A 120 -12.24 -18.20 -2.18
C GLU A 120 -12.24 -16.78 -1.63
N TYR A 121 -11.13 -16.38 -1.00
CA TYR A 121 -10.95 -15.03 -0.48
C TYR A 121 -11.04 -13.99 -1.60
N GLU A 122 -10.28 -14.16 -2.68
CA GLU A 122 -10.27 -13.26 -3.83
C GLU A 122 -11.65 -13.10 -4.47
N HIS A 123 -12.39 -14.20 -4.57
CA HIS A 123 -13.74 -14.18 -5.11
C HIS A 123 -14.68 -13.30 -4.25
N VAL A 124 -14.58 -13.42 -2.92
CA VAL A 124 -15.39 -12.61 -2.00
C VAL A 124 -14.92 -11.16 -1.99
N ARG A 125 -13.60 -10.94 -1.94
CA ARG A 125 -13.01 -9.60 -1.97
C ARG A 125 -13.44 -8.84 -3.22
N ALA A 126 -13.32 -9.45 -4.40
CA ALA A 126 -13.70 -8.81 -5.66
C ALA A 126 -15.18 -8.37 -5.70
N ARG A 127 -16.07 -9.14 -5.07
CA ARG A 127 -17.49 -8.76 -4.96
C ARG A 127 -17.75 -7.63 -3.97
N LEU A 128 -16.96 -7.56 -2.90
CA LEU A 128 -17.10 -6.53 -1.87
C LEU A 128 -16.31 -5.26 -2.20
N GLU A 129 -15.34 -5.33 -3.10
CA GLU A 129 -14.46 -4.21 -3.44
C GLU A 129 -15.22 -2.90 -3.73
N PRO A 130 -16.30 -2.86 -4.52
CA PRO A 130 -17.03 -1.61 -4.76
C PRO A 130 -17.62 -1.01 -3.47
N VAL A 131 -18.09 -1.87 -2.55
CA VAL A 131 -18.67 -1.43 -1.27
C VAL A 131 -17.54 -0.92 -0.35
N LEU A 132 -16.43 -1.65 -0.27
CA LEU A 132 -15.28 -1.26 0.55
C LEU A 132 -14.64 0.04 0.03
N ALA A 133 -14.50 0.18 -1.29
CA ALA A 133 -14.00 1.39 -1.92
C ALA A 133 -14.92 2.61 -1.65
N ALA A 134 -16.25 2.42 -1.71
CA ALA A 134 -17.21 3.48 -1.37
C ALA A 134 -17.06 3.95 0.09
N ARG A 135 -16.90 3.02 1.03
CA ARG A 135 -16.69 3.35 2.45
C ARG A 135 -15.40 4.13 2.67
N LEU A 136 -14.31 3.74 2.02
CA LEU A 136 -13.04 4.49 2.05
C LEU A 136 -13.23 5.89 1.45
N ALA A 137 -14.00 6.00 0.36
CA ALA A 137 -14.29 7.26 -0.31
C ALA A 137 -15.07 8.24 0.58
N GLU A 138 -16.05 7.77 1.34
CA GLU A 138 -16.79 8.53 2.33
C GLU A 138 -15.90 9.10 3.45
N ARG A 139 -14.79 8.41 3.72
CA ARG A 139 -13.77 8.82 4.73
C ARG A 139 -12.65 9.66 4.15
N GLY A 140 -12.73 10.03 2.87
CA GLY A 140 -11.75 10.90 2.20
C GLY A 140 -10.53 10.17 1.64
N PHE A 141 -10.64 8.87 1.32
CA PHE A 141 -9.58 8.08 0.71
C PHE A 141 -10.06 7.42 -0.59
N VAL A 142 -9.17 7.24 -1.54
CA VAL A 142 -9.42 6.51 -2.79
C VAL A 142 -8.51 5.29 -2.80
N ALA A 143 -9.10 4.11 -2.99
CA ALA A 143 -8.34 2.89 -3.20
C ALA A 143 -7.85 2.86 -4.67
N LEU A 144 -6.53 2.82 -4.86
CA LEU A 144 -5.93 2.71 -6.18
C LEU A 144 -5.90 1.26 -6.65
N PHE A 145 -5.54 0.36 -5.76
CA PHE A 145 -5.61 -1.09 -5.98
C PHE A 145 -5.68 -1.84 -4.66
N TRP A 146 -6.24 -3.03 -4.73
CA TRP A 146 -6.33 -3.99 -3.65
C TRP A 146 -5.40 -5.17 -3.94
N GLY A 147 -4.99 -5.86 -2.88
CA GLY A 147 -4.19 -7.07 -2.99
C GLY A 147 -4.23 -7.85 -1.70
N ASP A 148 -3.63 -9.02 -1.75
CA ASP A 148 -3.32 -9.81 -0.58
C ASP A 148 -1.81 -10.06 -0.51
N ALA A 149 -1.35 -10.46 0.66
CA ALA A 149 0.03 -10.85 0.86
C ALA A 149 0.14 -12.32 1.33
N GLY A 150 -0.91 -13.09 1.09
CA GLY A 150 -1.00 -14.50 1.49
C GLY A 150 -1.55 -14.68 2.91
N TRP A 151 -1.31 -15.87 3.47
CA TRP A 151 -1.85 -16.26 4.77
C TRP A 151 -1.01 -15.76 5.92
N ILE A 152 -1.66 -15.18 6.93
CA ILE A 152 -1.07 -14.99 8.26
C ILE A 152 -0.88 -16.36 8.91
N ARG A 153 0.33 -16.60 9.40
CA ARG A 153 0.75 -17.75 10.19
C ARG A 153 1.16 -17.27 11.58
N ILE A 154 1.26 -18.18 12.53
CA ILE A 154 1.72 -17.83 13.88
C ILE A 154 3.12 -18.39 14.07
N PHE A 155 4.10 -17.50 14.24
CA PHE A 155 5.49 -17.85 14.52
C PHE A 155 5.71 -17.83 16.04
N THR A 156 6.36 -18.88 16.59
CA THR A 156 6.55 -19.04 18.03
C THR A 156 7.98 -19.44 18.37
N ARG A 157 8.44 -19.01 19.55
CA ARG A 157 9.77 -19.36 20.08
C ARG A 157 9.83 -20.82 20.59
N ARG A 158 8.71 -21.41 20.92
CA ARG A 158 8.57 -22.79 21.38
C ARG A 158 7.41 -23.47 20.69
N LEU A 159 7.46 -24.80 20.61
CA LEU A 159 6.41 -25.57 19.96
C LEU A 159 5.04 -25.29 20.58
N ALA A 160 4.07 -24.91 19.75
CA ALA A 160 2.68 -24.69 20.10
C ALA A 160 1.80 -25.19 18.96
N VAL A 161 0.87 -26.07 19.25
CA VAL A 161 0.01 -26.75 18.25
C VAL A 161 -1.46 -26.61 18.61
N ARG A 162 -1.79 -26.69 19.88
CA ARG A 162 -3.16 -26.63 20.39
C ARG A 162 -3.47 -25.21 20.89
N PRO A 163 -4.74 -24.77 20.86
CA PRO A 163 -5.12 -23.45 21.37
C PRO A 163 -4.62 -23.16 22.78
N ASP A 164 -4.62 -24.17 23.66
CA ASP A 164 -4.15 -24.01 25.04
C ASP A 164 -2.63 -23.74 25.14
N ASP A 165 -1.84 -24.24 24.18
CA ASP A 165 -0.39 -23.95 24.12
C ASP A 165 -0.14 -22.44 23.94
N PHE A 166 -1.01 -21.78 23.16
CA PHE A 166 -0.91 -20.34 22.87
C PHE A 166 -1.36 -19.46 24.04
N ARG A 167 -2.23 -19.93 24.93
CA ARG A 167 -2.70 -19.15 26.10
C ARG A 167 -1.55 -18.72 27.00
N SER A 168 -0.52 -19.56 27.11
CA SER A 168 0.67 -19.31 27.92
C SER A 168 1.75 -18.48 27.22
N LEU A 169 1.56 -18.18 25.93
CA LEU A 169 2.51 -17.38 25.14
C LEU A 169 2.15 -15.90 25.21
N LYS A 170 3.17 -15.07 25.34
CA LYS A 170 3.03 -13.63 25.17
C LYS A 170 2.90 -13.33 23.68
N MET A 171 1.67 -13.01 23.26
CA MET A 171 1.30 -12.83 21.86
C MET A 171 1.49 -11.37 21.43
N PHE A 172 2.20 -11.15 20.34
CA PHE A 172 2.32 -9.82 19.74
C PHE A 172 0.95 -9.29 19.32
N VAL A 173 0.69 -8.04 19.68
CA VAL A 173 -0.41 -7.21 19.15
C VAL A 173 0.19 -5.87 18.76
N THR A 174 -0.19 -5.35 17.60
CA THR A 174 0.29 -4.05 17.13
C THR A 174 -0.10 -2.95 18.12
N ALA A 175 0.85 -2.09 18.47
CA ALA A 175 0.59 -0.96 19.35
C ALA A 175 -0.56 -0.09 18.83
N GLY A 176 -1.57 0.13 19.66
CA GLY A 176 -2.79 0.88 19.29
C GLY A 176 -3.98 0.01 18.86
N ASP A 177 -3.78 -1.27 18.55
CA ASP A 177 -4.87 -2.20 18.25
C ASP A 177 -5.53 -2.70 19.55
N ASN A 178 -6.25 -1.81 20.21
CA ASN A 178 -6.90 -2.07 21.50
C ASN A 178 -7.96 -3.16 21.40
N GLU A 179 -8.61 -3.27 20.25
CA GLU A 179 -9.68 -4.23 20.05
C GLU A 179 -9.15 -5.65 19.98
N GLN A 180 -8.15 -5.91 19.17
CA GLN A 180 -7.48 -7.21 19.13
C GLN A 180 -6.92 -7.57 20.50
N PHE A 181 -6.33 -6.60 21.20
CA PHE A 181 -5.82 -6.79 22.54
C PHE A 181 -6.91 -7.23 23.52
N ASP A 182 -8.04 -6.53 23.58
CA ASP A 182 -9.14 -6.81 24.48
C ASP A 182 -9.82 -8.15 24.12
N LEU A 183 -9.99 -8.45 22.84
CA LEU A 183 -10.53 -9.72 22.38
C LEU A 183 -9.65 -10.89 22.80
N MET A 184 -8.34 -10.80 22.59
CA MET A 184 -7.39 -11.85 22.99
C MET A 184 -7.37 -12.03 24.51
N ARG A 185 -7.32 -10.93 25.26
CA ARG A 185 -7.31 -10.95 26.72
C ARG A 185 -8.59 -11.57 27.29
N SER A 186 -9.75 -11.18 26.80
CA SER A 186 -11.04 -11.76 27.23
C SER A 186 -11.19 -13.24 26.86
N SER A 187 -10.50 -13.68 25.80
CA SER A 187 -10.44 -15.08 25.36
C SER A 187 -9.38 -15.91 26.12
N GLY A 188 -8.70 -15.33 27.11
CA GLY A 188 -7.74 -16.02 27.98
C GLY A 188 -6.34 -16.15 27.38
N PHE A 189 -5.98 -15.34 26.39
CA PHE A 189 -4.62 -15.21 25.87
C PHE A 189 -3.85 -14.11 26.60
N THR A 190 -2.54 -14.03 26.35
CA THR A 190 -1.64 -13.04 26.95
C THR A 190 -1.10 -12.09 25.87
N PRO A 191 -1.90 -11.11 25.41
CA PRO A 191 -1.45 -10.14 24.41
C PRO A 191 -0.45 -9.16 25.00
N VAL A 192 0.50 -8.70 24.16
CA VAL A 192 1.49 -7.69 24.51
C VAL A 192 1.54 -6.67 23.36
N PHE A 193 1.31 -5.41 23.67
CA PHE A 193 1.48 -4.33 22.71
C PHE A 193 2.94 -4.10 22.38
N LEU A 194 3.25 -4.06 21.08
CA LEU A 194 4.58 -3.74 20.61
C LEU A 194 4.52 -3.13 19.19
N ASP A 195 5.44 -2.25 18.88
CA ASP A 195 5.62 -1.79 17.51
C ASP A 195 6.33 -2.84 16.65
N TRP A 196 6.01 -2.89 15.35
CA TRP A 196 6.65 -3.83 14.42
C TRP A 196 8.17 -3.68 14.37
N ALA A 197 8.68 -2.46 14.53
CA ALA A 197 10.11 -2.18 14.60
C ALA A 197 10.81 -2.90 15.77
N ASP A 198 10.10 -3.13 16.87
CA ASP A 198 10.61 -3.72 18.09
C ASP A 198 10.32 -5.23 18.20
N ALA A 199 9.56 -5.80 17.26
CA ALA A 199 9.09 -7.19 17.33
C ALA A 199 10.24 -8.21 17.40
N LEU A 200 11.31 -8.03 16.60
CA LEU A 200 12.48 -8.92 16.66
C LEU A 200 13.17 -8.85 18.02
N THR A 201 13.41 -7.67 18.55
CA THR A 201 13.99 -7.45 19.88
C THR A 201 13.07 -8.03 20.96
N GLY A 202 11.75 -7.85 20.82
CA GLY A 202 10.76 -8.43 21.71
C GLY A 202 10.81 -9.96 21.76
N LEU A 203 11.00 -10.61 20.60
CA LEU A 203 11.23 -12.06 20.51
C LEU A 203 12.55 -12.45 21.15
N GLN A 204 13.64 -11.73 20.88
CA GLN A 204 14.97 -12.04 21.42
C GLN A 204 15.01 -11.95 22.93
N THR A 205 14.42 -10.92 23.51
CA THR A 205 14.39 -10.69 24.96
C THR A 205 13.32 -11.50 25.70
N GLY A 206 12.40 -12.13 24.95
CA GLY A 206 11.26 -12.83 25.55
C GLY A 206 10.18 -11.88 26.08
N MET A 207 10.13 -10.66 25.63
CA MET A 207 9.00 -9.75 25.86
C MET A 207 7.74 -10.29 25.17
N ILE A 208 7.90 -10.89 23.99
CA ILE A 208 6.89 -11.67 23.27
C ILE A 208 7.43 -13.08 22.95
N ASP A 209 6.54 -14.05 22.85
CA ASP A 209 6.84 -15.44 22.50
C ASP A 209 6.30 -15.84 21.14
N ALA A 210 5.32 -15.10 20.62
CA ALA A 210 4.65 -15.41 19.37
C ALA A 210 4.28 -14.16 18.58
N VAL A 211 4.40 -14.24 17.25
CA VAL A 211 4.04 -13.17 16.30
C VAL A 211 3.18 -13.74 15.19
N PRO A 212 1.91 -13.30 15.03
CA PRO A 212 1.10 -13.58 13.86
C PRO A 212 1.54 -12.70 12.69
N THR A 213 1.98 -13.29 11.60
CA THR A 213 2.34 -12.54 10.38
C THR A 213 2.44 -13.47 9.18
N ILE A 214 2.63 -12.91 7.99
CA ILE A 214 2.87 -13.69 6.78
C ILE A 214 4.33 -14.21 6.76
N PRO A 215 4.59 -15.42 6.20
CA PRO A 215 5.94 -15.99 6.14
C PRO A 215 6.96 -15.09 5.47
N TYR A 216 6.55 -14.38 4.43
CA TYR A 216 7.43 -13.43 3.74
C TYR A 216 7.92 -12.30 4.66
N PHE A 217 7.03 -11.72 5.47
CA PHE A 217 7.40 -10.66 6.40
C PHE A 217 8.26 -11.20 7.55
N ALA A 218 7.93 -12.39 8.07
CA ALA A 218 8.74 -13.07 9.08
C ALA A 218 10.17 -13.33 8.60
N LEU A 219 10.33 -13.68 7.32
CA LEU A 219 11.65 -13.83 6.69
C LEU A 219 12.37 -12.48 6.59
N ALA A 220 11.71 -11.46 6.06
CA ALA A 220 12.30 -10.13 5.86
C ALA A 220 12.73 -9.48 7.19
N MET A 221 11.96 -9.68 8.26
CA MET A 221 12.23 -9.18 9.61
C MET A 221 13.08 -10.13 10.45
N GLN A 222 13.53 -11.25 9.88
CA GLN A 222 14.38 -12.26 10.52
C GLN A 222 13.77 -12.92 11.77
N PHE A 223 12.44 -12.94 11.90
CA PHE A 223 11.77 -13.55 13.07
C PHE A 223 12.09 -15.03 13.21
N HIS A 224 12.29 -15.74 12.07
CA HIS A 224 12.67 -17.17 12.04
C HIS A 224 13.96 -17.48 12.81
N SER A 225 14.84 -16.50 13.02
CA SER A 225 16.09 -16.70 13.77
C SER A 225 15.84 -16.94 15.27
N VAL A 226 14.68 -16.54 15.79
CA VAL A 226 14.30 -16.65 17.21
C VAL A 226 13.01 -17.46 17.38
N ALA A 227 11.98 -17.15 16.57
CA ALA A 227 10.72 -17.87 16.53
C ALA A 227 10.79 -18.97 15.46
N SER A 228 11.39 -20.10 15.81
CA SER A 228 11.74 -21.18 14.89
C SER A 228 10.59 -22.12 14.53
N TYR A 229 9.44 -21.96 15.15
CA TYR A 229 8.25 -22.76 14.89
C TYR A 229 7.20 -21.91 14.19
N MET A 230 6.56 -22.48 13.17
CA MET A 230 5.45 -21.85 12.46
C MET A 230 4.25 -22.80 12.50
N LEU A 231 3.11 -22.33 13.01
CA LEU A 231 1.85 -23.07 12.92
C LEU A 231 1.34 -22.99 11.48
N GLU A 232 1.28 -24.13 10.79
CA GLU A 232 0.83 -24.23 9.40
C GLU A 232 -0.69 -24.33 9.31
N VAL A 233 -1.35 -23.24 9.67
CA VAL A 233 -2.81 -23.06 9.54
C VAL A 233 -3.07 -21.81 8.72
N ASN A 234 -4.00 -21.86 7.78
CA ASN A 234 -4.49 -20.69 7.05
C ASN A 234 -5.33 -19.84 8.00
N TRP A 235 -4.65 -19.05 8.84
CA TRP A 235 -5.30 -18.32 9.93
C TRP A 235 -6.23 -17.25 9.39
N MET A 236 -5.69 -16.30 8.67
CA MET A 236 -6.42 -15.22 8.00
C MET A 236 -5.63 -14.78 6.76
N PRO A 237 -6.28 -14.34 5.68
CA PRO A 237 -5.58 -13.68 4.58
C PRO A 237 -5.10 -12.29 5.05
N LEU A 238 -3.92 -11.87 4.64
CA LEU A 238 -3.48 -10.50 4.86
C LEU A 238 -4.01 -9.62 3.72
N LEU A 239 -5.10 -8.94 3.98
CA LEU A 239 -5.66 -7.93 3.07
C LEU A 239 -4.75 -6.71 3.00
N GLY A 240 -4.57 -6.15 1.83
CA GLY A 240 -3.87 -4.89 1.62
C GLY A 240 -4.52 -4.01 0.57
N ALA A 241 -4.28 -2.72 0.68
CA ALA A 241 -4.64 -1.76 -0.36
C ALA A 241 -3.63 -0.61 -0.40
N THR A 242 -3.42 -0.06 -1.60
CA THR A 242 -2.75 1.22 -1.74
C THR A 242 -3.81 2.31 -1.88
N LEU A 243 -3.79 3.23 -0.95
CA LEU A 243 -4.74 4.32 -0.83
C LEU A 243 -4.07 5.65 -1.13
N ILE A 244 -4.83 6.56 -1.75
CA ILE A 244 -4.45 7.97 -1.92
C ILE A 244 -5.50 8.86 -1.26
N GLY A 245 -5.08 9.95 -0.63
CA GLY A 245 -6.02 10.93 -0.07
C GLY A 245 -6.89 11.58 -1.15
N ARG A 246 -8.20 11.67 -0.93
CA ARG A 246 -9.19 12.22 -1.87
C ARG A 246 -8.77 13.59 -2.39
N ARG A 247 -8.31 14.48 -1.51
CA ARG A 247 -7.86 15.82 -1.90
C ARG A 247 -6.69 15.77 -2.91
N THR A 248 -5.76 14.84 -2.74
CA THR A 248 -4.65 14.65 -3.69
C THR A 248 -5.15 14.11 -5.00
N TRP A 249 -6.03 13.08 -4.96
CA TRP A 249 -6.62 12.46 -6.13
C TRP A 249 -7.42 13.47 -6.99
N ASP A 250 -8.30 14.23 -6.36
CA ASP A 250 -9.15 15.22 -7.04
C ASP A 250 -8.34 16.40 -7.60
N GLY A 251 -7.13 16.63 -7.10
CA GLY A 251 -6.19 17.62 -7.63
C GLY A 251 -5.43 17.17 -8.89
N LEU A 252 -5.55 15.89 -9.28
CA LEU A 252 -4.97 15.36 -10.51
C LEU A 252 -5.94 15.56 -11.67
N SER A 253 -5.43 15.79 -12.88
CA SER A 253 -6.27 15.82 -14.09
C SER A 253 -6.90 14.44 -14.35
N ALA A 254 -8.04 14.40 -15.05
CA ALA A 254 -8.71 13.15 -15.41
C ALA A 254 -7.79 12.23 -16.26
N GLU A 255 -6.95 12.80 -17.12
CA GLU A 255 -5.93 12.06 -17.88
C GLU A 255 -4.90 11.43 -16.95
N THR A 256 -4.42 12.18 -15.95
CA THR A 256 -3.47 11.68 -14.94
C THR A 256 -4.10 10.59 -14.08
N GLN A 257 -5.35 10.79 -13.63
CA GLN A 257 -6.07 9.77 -12.84
C GLN A 257 -6.24 8.46 -13.61
N ALA A 258 -6.51 8.54 -14.93
CA ALA A 258 -6.65 7.37 -15.79
C ALA A 258 -5.31 6.67 -16.08
N ALA A 259 -4.18 7.35 -15.89
CA ALA A 259 -2.84 6.81 -16.10
C ALA A 259 -2.27 6.12 -14.82
N LEU A 260 -2.85 6.37 -13.64
CA LEU A 260 -2.43 5.79 -12.37
C LEU A 260 -3.23 4.54 -12.00
#